data_c0d36cdf2295081bdb9506e577961b87
#
_entry.id   c0d36cdf2295081bdb9506e577961b87
#
_cell.length_a   1.000
_cell.length_b   1.000
_cell.length_c   1.000
_cell.angle_alpha   90.00
_cell.angle_beta   90.00
_cell.angle_gamma   90.00
#
_symmetry.space_group_name_H-M   'P 1'
#
loop_
_entity.id
_entity.type
_entity.pdbx_description
1 polymer ?
#
loop_
_entity_poly.entity_id
_entity_poly.type
_entity_poly.pdbx_seq_one_letter_code
_entity_poly.pdbx_strand_id
1 'polypeptide(L)'
;MRLFQYVFLIRNQFNLIKLPQVKHFSSLKRVAVCISVDIVAGTRSLHSFSVKMKKTAFSVNRSGNSSHENTLKFSDYDCIGFDLDNTLVKYKLTELMTLEYDMLAKYMVEVKGYDSKYLLMPFSKDIGFVQRCLFVDFERGNLVKLGAKGEVIKASHGTRFLSESEIKDTYGPEQLWKDGLTYIKDPLEAWRGPLSDKVRPLLDYFDAPSALVFARTVNTIDESGDMPVKYNVWPDVLDGLKHMFNPENFDSGEGYFHSMRSDVSKYVHPVDHQVVVWLKSLKQRGKKLFLLTGSGMSFASVVAEHSLGPDWRSLFDIVISLARKPWFFIADKEERPFMTVCEPSLVKENKVAVPQLNCHVRYEQGSWDGLRIALGDANGKENGGKVLYVGDNIIQDVYSPVEYTKCQTVAICEEMGAHMTFEGSDKLVDEFLLSSDWGSFFASHGIISYWSDVLSKYSKLCVPSINACAAKPIDYPFKIGYYPGCPPC
;
A
#
# COMPACT_ATOMS: atom_id res chain seq x y z
N MET A 1 1.86 -3.72 -7.92
CA MET A 1 1.92 -5.02 -7.22
C MET A 1 1.16 -5.08 -5.90
N ARG A 2 1.18 -4.07 -5.05
CA ARG A 2 0.38 -4.05 -3.80
C ARG A 2 -1.13 -4.04 -4.03
N LEU A 3 -1.63 -3.43 -5.10
CA LEU A 3 -3.06 -3.40 -5.47
C LEU A 3 -3.63 -4.77 -5.88
N PHE A 4 -2.84 -5.58 -6.55
CA PHE A 4 -3.29 -6.86 -7.11
C PHE A 4 -3.80 -7.85 -6.10
N GLN A 5 -3.28 -7.79 -4.91
CA GLN A 5 -3.52 -8.81 -3.92
C GLN A 5 -4.88 -8.67 -3.23
N TYR A 6 -5.56 -7.53 -3.40
CA TYR A 6 -6.81 -7.23 -2.70
C TYR A 6 -8.07 -7.61 -3.47
N VAL A 7 -8.02 -7.57 -4.80
CA VAL A 7 -9.21 -7.76 -5.63
C VAL A 7 -9.46 -9.22 -6.00
N PHE A 8 -8.43 -10.06 -5.99
CA PHE A 8 -8.57 -11.47 -6.40
C PHE A 8 -9.36 -12.34 -5.42
N LEU A 9 -9.46 -11.94 -4.15
CA LEU A 9 -10.18 -12.73 -3.13
C LEU A 9 -11.70 -12.52 -3.13
N ILE A 10 -12.21 -11.40 -3.64
CA ILE A 10 -13.64 -11.08 -3.53
C ILE A 10 -14.45 -11.63 -4.72
N ARG A 11 -13.88 -11.75 -5.91
CA ARG A 11 -14.63 -12.24 -7.10
C ARG A 11 -14.62 -13.75 -7.31
N ASN A 12 -13.66 -14.49 -6.79
CA ASN A 12 -13.62 -15.96 -7.01
C ASN A 12 -14.55 -16.78 -6.10
N GLN A 13 -15.26 -16.17 -5.15
CA GLN A 13 -16.28 -16.86 -4.36
C GLN A 13 -17.71 -16.79 -4.92
N PHE A 14 -17.97 -15.98 -5.95
CA PHE A 14 -19.34 -15.79 -6.48
C PHE A 14 -19.55 -16.16 -7.94
N ASN A 15 -18.61 -16.76 -8.64
CA ASN A 15 -18.81 -17.25 -10.02
C ASN A 15 -18.82 -18.78 -10.11
N LEU A 16 -19.68 -19.40 -9.33
CA LEU A 16 -20.18 -20.75 -9.65
C LEU A 16 -21.69 -20.63 -9.84
N ILE A 17 -22.10 -21.05 -11.02
CA ILE A 17 -23.45 -21.30 -11.52
C ILE A 17 -23.85 -20.35 -12.67
N LYS A 18 -23.41 -20.72 -13.87
CA LYS A 18 -24.20 -20.77 -15.09
C LYS A 18 -23.57 -21.80 -16.04
N LEU A 19 -24.07 -23.02 -16.00
CA LEU A 19 -23.84 -24.03 -17.02
C LEU A 19 -24.78 -23.81 -18.17
N PRO A 20 -24.30 -23.80 -19.43
CA PRO A 20 -25.20 -23.99 -20.58
C PRO A 20 -25.51 -25.48 -20.75
N GLN A 21 -26.75 -25.75 -21.06
CA GLN A 21 -27.21 -27.10 -21.43
C GLN A 21 -26.49 -27.57 -22.69
N VAL A 22 -25.81 -28.70 -22.62
CA VAL A 22 -25.41 -29.48 -23.78
C VAL A 22 -25.98 -30.90 -23.62
N LYS A 23 -26.80 -31.26 -24.57
CA LYS A 23 -27.34 -32.62 -24.73
C LYS A 23 -26.28 -33.55 -25.31
N HIS A 24 -26.26 -34.78 -24.77
CA HIS A 24 -25.67 -36.02 -25.29
C HIS A 24 -24.13 -36.12 -25.45
N PHE A 25 -23.50 -36.95 -24.65
CA PHE A 25 -22.89 -38.19 -25.13
C PHE A 25 -22.51 -39.11 -23.94
N SER A 26 -22.67 -40.39 -24.20
CA SER A 26 -22.59 -41.53 -23.30
C SER A 26 -21.14 -41.95 -22.98
N SER A 27 -21.03 -42.58 -21.82
CA SER A 27 -19.99 -43.52 -21.37
C SER A 27 -18.59 -42.98 -21.09
N LEU A 28 -18.21 -42.92 -19.80
CA LEU A 28 -17.09 -43.67 -19.20
C LEU A 28 -16.96 -43.38 -17.70
N LYS A 29 -17.12 -44.45 -16.98
CA LYS A 29 -16.67 -44.87 -15.64
C LYS A 29 -16.20 -43.84 -14.59
N ARG A 30 -17.01 -43.75 -13.57
CA ARG A 30 -16.83 -43.59 -12.10
C ARG A 30 -15.41 -43.47 -11.59
N VAL A 31 -15.15 -42.34 -10.92
CA VAL A 31 -14.43 -42.28 -9.64
C VAL A 31 -15.31 -41.46 -8.72
N ALA A 32 -15.83 -42.09 -7.67
CA ALA A 32 -16.63 -41.46 -6.64
C ALA A 32 -15.68 -40.84 -5.60
N VAL A 33 -15.78 -39.53 -5.38
CA VAL A 33 -15.32 -38.90 -4.13
C VAL A 33 -16.57 -38.59 -3.34
N CYS A 34 -16.76 -39.30 -2.24
CA CYS A 34 -17.81 -39.06 -1.27
C CYS A 34 -17.53 -37.73 -0.55
N ILE A 35 -18.38 -36.75 -0.77
CA ILE A 35 -18.57 -35.65 0.17
C ILE A 35 -19.97 -35.88 0.75
N SER A 36 -20.04 -36.34 1.99
CA SER A 36 -21.26 -36.38 2.77
C SER A 36 -21.58 -34.96 3.25
N VAL A 37 -22.65 -34.39 2.70
CA VAL A 37 -23.28 -33.20 3.27
C VAL A 37 -24.58 -33.67 3.89
N ASP A 38 -24.65 -33.71 5.20
CA ASP A 38 -25.89 -33.91 5.93
C ASP A 38 -26.74 -32.64 5.83
N ILE A 39 -27.78 -32.70 4.99
CA ILE A 39 -28.82 -31.67 4.96
C ILE A 39 -29.87 -32.07 5.99
N VAL A 40 -29.84 -31.40 7.13
CA VAL A 40 -30.98 -31.37 8.06
C VAL A 40 -31.86 -30.20 7.65
N ALA A 41 -33.03 -30.51 7.13
CA ALA A 41 -34.07 -29.54 6.80
C ALA A 41 -34.63 -28.94 8.11
N GLY A 42 -34.43 -27.64 8.30
CA GLY A 42 -35.03 -26.86 9.39
C GLY A 42 -35.11 -25.40 8.99
N THR A 43 -36.32 -24.99 8.64
CA THR A 43 -36.71 -23.59 8.41
C THR A 43 -36.31 -22.71 9.57
N ARG A 44 -35.46 -21.67 9.30
CA ARG A 44 -35.51 -20.34 9.94
C ARG A 44 -34.35 -19.46 9.50
N SER A 45 -34.73 -18.29 8.96
CA SER A 45 -34.02 -17.01 9.06
C SER A 45 -32.52 -16.96 8.69
N LEU A 46 -32.23 -16.34 7.56
CA LEU A 46 -30.92 -15.81 7.21
C LEU A 46 -30.44 -14.82 8.28
N HIS A 47 -29.62 -15.29 9.20
CA HIS A 47 -28.83 -14.46 10.08
C HIS A 47 -27.46 -14.25 9.48
N SER A 48 -27.14 -12.99 9.27
CA SER A 48 -25.82 -12.51 8.92
C SER A 48 -24.71 -13.21 9.72
N PHE A 49 -23.76 -13.85 9.03
CA PHE A 49 -22.50 -14.25 9.65
C PHE A 49 -21.71 -13.00 9.99
N SER A 50 -21.91 -12.48 11.19
CA SER A 50 -21.05 -11.49 11.80
C SER A 50 -19.85 -12.21 12.38
N VAL A 51 -18.70 -12.12 11.72
CA VAL A 51 -17.42 -12.46 12.34
C VAL A 51 -17.21 -11.45 13.47
N LYS A 52 -17.38 -11.88 14.70
CA LYS A 52 -17.05 -11.08 15.88
C LYS A 52 -15.54 -10.93 15.96
N MET A 53 -14.98 -9.93 15.27
CA MET A 53 -13.65 -9.45 15.61
C MET A 53 -13.72 -8.81 16.98
N LYS A 54 -12.89 -9.28 17.89
CA LYS A 54 -12.68 -8.64 19.19
C LYS A 54 -12.00 -7.29 18.92
N LYS A 55 -12.79 -6.22 18.81
CA LYS A 55 -12.27 -4.86 18.96
C LYS A 55 -11.85 -4.71 20.42
N THR A 56 -10.57 -4.87 20.68
CA THR A 56 -9.98 -4.38 21.92
C THR A 56 -9.79 -2.88 21.73
N ALA A 57 -10.78 -2.10 22.06
CA ALA A 57 -10.65 -0.65 22.08
C ALA A 57 -9.65 -0.30 23.20
N PHE A 58 -8.42 -0.07 22.85
CA PHE A 58 -7.46 0.57 23.74
C PHE A 58 -7.61 2.08 23.58
N SER A 59 -8.28 2.69 24.56
CA SER A 59 -8.15 4.13 24.76
C SER A 59 -6.68 4.40 25.16
N VAL A 60 -5.94 5.10 24.32
CA VAL A 60 -4.64 5.62 24.69
C VAL A 60 -4.85 6.74 25.70
N ASN A 61 -4.91 6.37 26.98
CA ASN A 61 -4.84 7.33 28.08
C ASN A 61 -3.43 7.93 28.11
N ARG A 62 -3.29 9.14 27.61
CA ARG A 62 -2.10 9.98 27.86
C ARG A 62 -2.18 10.57 29.28
N SER A 63 -1.92 9.74 30.30
CA SER A 63 -1.64 10.23 31.65
C SER A 63 -0.62 9.34 32.33
N GLY A 64 0.59 9.81 32.42
CA GLY A 64 1.69 9.15 33.13
C GLY A 64 3.02 9.86 32.87
N ASN A 65 3.42 10.69 33.80
CA ASN A 65 4.74 11.35 33.83
C ASN A 65 5.89 10.35 33.80
N SER A 66 6.68 10.35 32.72
CA SER A 66 8.11 10.02 32.81
C SER A 66 8.87 10.76 31.71
N SER A 67 9.91 11.44 32.07
CA SER A 67 10.79 12.27 31.22
C SER A 67 11.59 11.49 30.15
N HIS A 68 11.34 10.19 29.96
CA HIS A 68 12.03 9.32 28.99
C HIS A 68 11.18 8.93 27.76
N GLU A 69 9.91 9.34 27.67
CA GLU A 69 8.98 8.88 26.62
C GLU A 69 8.94 9.74 25.34
N ASN A 70 9.69 10.83 25.26
CA ASN A 70 9.63 11.76 24.11
C ASN A 70 10.62 11.47 22.99
N THR A 71 11.34 10.35 23.05
CA THR A 71 12.33 10.00 22.03
C THR A 71 12.19 8.55 21.56
N LEU A 72 12.55 8.29 20.29
CA LEU A 72 12.69 6.96 19.73
C LEU A 72 14.17 6.70 19.47
N LYS A 73 14.68 5.55 19.91
CA LYS A 73 16.01 5.04 19.56
C LYS A 73 15.86 3.66 18.92
N PHE A 74 16.53 3.41 17.80
CA PHE A 74 16.53 2.09 17.18
C PHE A 74 17.15 1.02 18.08
N SER A 75 18.08 1.41 18.94
CA SER A 75 18.70 0.54 19.96
C SER A 75 17.72 -0.02 20.99
N ASP A 76 16.55 0.61 21.21
CA ASP A 76 15.57 0.19 22.20
C ASP A 76 14.67 -0.97 21.74
N TYR A 77 14.77 -1.37 20.46
CA TYR A 77 13.97 -2.44 19.88
C TYR A 77 14.77 -3.72 19.76
N ASP A 78 14.07 -4.85 19.89
CA ASP A 78 14.64 -6.19 19.74
C ASP A 78 14.57 -6.66 18.30
N CYS A 79 13.46 -6.33 17.64
CA CYS A 79 13.20 -6.68 16.25
C CYS A 79 12.82 -5.41 15.48
N ILE A 80 13.33 -5.30 14.24
CA ILE A 80 13.03 -4.17 13.35
C ILE A 80 12.64 -4.72 11.99
N GLY A 81 11.43 -4.40 11.55
CA GLY A 81 10.91 -4.75 10.25
C GLY A 81 10.94 -3.59 9.28
N PHE A 82 11.14 -3.90 8.02
CA PHE A 82 11.15 -2.92 6.94
C PHE A 82 10.23 -3.36 5.81
N ASP A 83 9.52 -2.42 5.24
CA ASP A 83 9.03 -2.55 3.87
C ASP A 83 10.19 -2.34 2.89
N LEU A 84 9.98 -2.71 1.61
CA LEU A 84 11.01 -2.60 0.57
C LEU A 84 10.80 -1.34 -0.28
N ASP A 85 9.69 -1.32 -1.01
CA ASP A 85 9.39 -0.33 -2.05
C ASP A 85 9.06 1.02 -1.42
N ASN A 86 9.68 2.12 -1.88
CA ASN A 86 9.59 3.47 -1.32
C ASN A 86 9.97 3.57 0.18
N THR A 87 10.64 2.54 0.70
CA THR A 87 11.14 2.49 2.08
C THR A 87 12.64 2.29 2.09
N LEU A 88 13.13 1.12 1.69
CA LEU A 88 14.56 0.81 1.52
C LEU A 88 15.01 1.04 0.07
N VAL A 89 14.14 0.83 -0.89
CA VAL A 89 14.34 1.12 -2.30
C VAL A 89 13.65 2.43 -2.63
N LYS A 90 14.42 3.40 -3.10
CA LYS A 90 13.91 4.71 -3.55
C LYS A 90 13.75 4.71 -5.06
N TYR A 91 12.57 5.10 -5.54
CA TYR A 91 12.27 5.21 -6.96
C TYR A 91 12.50 6.62 -7.48
N LYS A 92 12.85 6.72 -8.77
CA LYS A 92 12.82 7.95 -9.55
C LYS A 92 11.37 8.17 -9.98
N LEU A 93 10.64 8.91 -9.17
CA LEU A 93 9.18 8.92 -9.21
C LEU A 93 8.62 9.48 -10.52
N THR A 94 9.22 10.52 -11.08
CA THR A 94 8.80 11.07 -12.38
C THR A 94 8.91 10.04 -13.49
N GLU A 95 10.02 9.30 -13.56
CA GLU A 95 10.24 8.25 -14.58
C GLU A 95 9.30 7.06 -14.38
N LEU A 96 9.13 6.63 -13.14
CA LEU A 96 8.23 5.54 -12.78
C LEU A 96 6.78 5.86 -13.14
N MET A 97 6.30 7.01 -12.69
CA MET A 97 4.91 7.43 -12.92
C MET A 97 4.59 7.72 -14.38
N THR A 98 5.59 8.21 -15.15
CA THR A 98 5.43 8.39 -16.59
C THR A 98 5.21 7.03 -17.26
N LEU A 99 6.02 6.01 -16.91
CA LEU A 99 5.85 4.66 -17.43
C LEU A 99 4.46 4.08 -17.08
N GLU A 100 4.06 4.20 -15.82
CA GLU A 100 2.79 3.67 -15.33
C GLU A 100 1.58 4.38 -15.96
N TYR A 101 1.65 5.71 -16.06
CA TYR A 101 0.62 6.50 -16.72
C TYR A 101 0.46 6.11 -18.19
N ASP A 102 1.57 6.09 -18.94
CA ASP A 102 1.53 5.80 -20.38
C ASP A 102 0.95 4.41 -20.66
N MET A 103 1.35 3.41 -19.87
CA MET A 103 0.82 2.04 -19.99
C MET A 103 -0.65 1.96 -19.64
N LEU A 104 -1.07 2.61 -18.57
CA LEU A 104 -2.45 2.57 -18.11
C LEU A 104 -3.36 3.37 -19.05
N ALA A 105 -2.94 4.54 -19.52
CA ALA A 105 -3.67 5.34 -20.49
C ALA A 105 -3.84 4.60 -21.82
N LYS A 106 -2.79 3.94 -22.30
CA LYS A 106 -2.84 3.09 -23.50
C LYS A 106 -3.84 1.93 -23.33
N TYR A 107 -3.84 1.27 -22.17
CA TYR A 107 -4.80 0.21 -21.85
C TYR A 107 -6.25 0.71 -21.90
N MET A 108 -6.51 1.91 -21.34
CA MET A 108 -7.85 2.50 -21.37
C MET A 108 -8.33 2.78 -22.79
N VAL A 109 -7.42 3.23 -23.68
CA VAL A 109 -7.77 3.48 -25.10
C VAL A 109 -7.92 2.18 -25.88
N GLU A 110 -6.91 1.30 -25.83
CA GLU A 110 -6.83 0.14 -26.74
C GLU A 110 -7.71 -1.02 -26.29
N VAL A 111 -7.86 -1.22 -24.97
CA VAL A 111 -8.60 -2.37 -24.40
C VAL A 111 -10.00 -1.98 -23.94
N LYS A 112 -10.14 -0.81 -23.30
CA LYS A 112 -11.44 -0.35 -22.79
C LYS A 112 -12.21 0.51 -23.79
N GLY A 113 -11.56 1.01 -24.86
CA GLY A 113 -12.20 1.73 -25.96
C GLY A 113 -12.54 3.19 -25.67
N TYR A 114 -11.93 3.80 -24.65
CA TYR A 114 -12.08 5.25 -24.38
C TYR A 114 -11.39 6.08 -25.45
N ASP A 115 -11.91 7.28 -25.74
CA ASP A 115 -11.30 8.19 -26.70
C ASP A 115 -9.90 8.64 -26.23
N SER A 116 -8.99 8.74 -27.18
CA SER A 116 -7.56 8.99 -26.93
C SER A 116 -7.24 10.44 -26.61
N LYS A 117 -8.11 11.40 -26.94
CA LYS A 117 -7.86 12.84 -26.92
C LYS A 117 -7.21 13.35 -25.63
N TYR A 118 -7.76 12.96 -24.48
CA TYR A 118 -7.21 13.34 -23.17
C TYR A 118 -6.22 12.30 -22.64
N LEU A 119 -6.50 11.02 -22.83
CA LEU A 119 -5.73 9.93 -22.24
C LEU A 119 -4.31 9.85 -22.79
N LEU A 120 -4.10 10.04 -24.10
CA LEU A 120 -2.77 9.99 -24.70
C LEU A 120 -2.01 11.34 -24.68
N MET A 121 -2.52 12.33 -23.94
CA MET A 121 -1.73 13.54 -23.67
C MET A 121 -0.54 13.18 -22.75
N PRO A 122 0.66 13.76 -22.99
CA PRO A 122 1.83 13.49 -22.16
C PRO A 122 1.54 13.65 -20.65
N PHE A 123 2.09 12.77 -19.84
CA PHE A 123 2.00 12.84 -18.38
C PHE A 123 2.54 14.15 -17.83
N SER A 124 3.68 14.61 -18.38
CA SER A 124 4.36 15.84 -17.99
C SER A 124 3.52 17.13 -18.12
N LYS A 125 2.42 17.09 -18.90
CA LYS A 125 1.53 18.25 -19.06
C LYS A 125 0.76 18.58 -17.77
N ASP A 126 0.40 17.54 -17.00
CA ASP A 126 -0.41 17.69 -15.79
C ASP A 126 0.29 17.02 -14.58
N ILE A 127 1.62 17.05 -14.52
CA ILE A 127 2.39 16.42 -13.44
C ILE A 127 2.02 16.99 -12.07
N GLY A 128 1.71 18.26 -11.98
CA GLY A 128 1.26 18.93 -10.76
C GLY A 128 -0.11 18.48 -10.26
N PHE A 129 -0.91 17.83 -11.12
CA PHE A 129 -2.23 17.30 -10.77
C PHE A 129 -2.14 15.99 -9.97
N VAL A 130 -1.03 15.28 -10.02
CA VAL A 130 -0.88 14.01 -9.29
C VAL A 130 -0.42 14.27 -7.86
N GLN A 131 -1.11 13.67 -6.91
CA GLN A 131 -0.70 13.62 -5.52
C GLN A 131 -1.06 12.25 -4.95
N ARG A 132 -0.18 11.68 -4.13
CA ARG A 132 -0.46 10.45 -3.40
C ARG A 132 -1.57 10.69 -2.38
N CYS A 133 -2.33 9.63 -2.10
CA CYS A 133 -3.36 9.64 -1.05
C CYS A 133 -4.62 10.48 -1.38
N LEU A 134 -4.85 10.83 -2.63
CA LEU A 134 -6.17 11.32 -3.07
C LEU A 134 -7.20 10.20 -2.98
N PHE A 135 -8.44 10.58 -2.71
CA PHE A 135 -9.57 9.66 -2.77
C PHE A 135 -10.27 9.77 -4.11
N VAL A 136 -10.61 8.62 -4.68
CA VAL A 136 -11.46 8.54 -5.88
C VAL A 136 -12.91 8.35 -5.43
N ASP A 137 -13.79 9.29 -5.77
CA ASP A 137 -15.24 9.18 -5.64
C ASP A 137 -15.80 8.61 -6.95
N PHE A 138 -16.09 7.31 -6.96
CA PHE A 138 -16.48 6.60 -8.18
C PHE A 138 -17.78 7.10 -8.77
N GLU A 139 -18.74 7.44 -7.91
CA GLU A 139 -20.08 7.81 -8.37
C GLU A 139 -20.09 9.18 -9.07
N ARG A 140 -19.26 10.10 -8.58
CA ARG A 140 -19.28 11.51 -9.08
C ARG A 140 -18.19 11.81 -10.08
N GLY A 141 -17.26 10.88 -10.36
CA GLY A 141 -16.12 11.17 -11.21
C GLY A 141 -15.14 12.17 -10.59
N ASN A 142 -15.10 12.25 -9.26
CA ASN A 142 -14.29 13.23 -8.55
C ASN A 142 -13.04 12.61 -7.93
N LEU A 143 -11.98 13.42 -7.85
CA LEU A 143 -10.88 13.21 -6.93
C LEU A 143 -11.05 14.15 -5.73
N VAL A 144 -10.76 13.64 -4.55
CA VAL A 144 -11.07 14.33 -3.29
C VAL A 144 -9.87 14.30 -2.35
N LYS A 145 -9.57 15.45 -1.76
CA LYS A 145 -8.64 15.59 -0.64
C LYS A 145 -9.43 15.85 0.64
N LEU A 146 -9.22 15.01 1.65
CA LEU A 146 -9.94 15.08 2.92
C LEU A 146 -9.12 15.75 4.01
N GLY A 147 -9.80 16.53 4.82
CA GLY A 147 -9.32 16.99 6.12
C GLY A 147 -9.49 15.92 7.20
N ALA A 148 -8.89 16.17 8.36
CA ALA A 148 -8.84 15.24 9.49
C ALA A 148 -10.23 14.84 10.05
N LYS A 149 -11.24 15.65 9.83
CA LYS A 149 -12.63 15.41 10.30
C LYS A 149 -13.55 14.88 9.19
N GLY A 150 -13.00 14.63 7.97
CA GLY A 150 -13.75 14.12 6.82
C GLY A 150 -14.36 15.21 5.95
N GLU A 151 -14.02 16.47 6.21
CA GLU A 151 -14.34 17.58 5.31
C GLU A 151 -13.59 17.48 3.99
N VAL A 152 -14.27 17.78 2.89
CA VAL A 152 -13.66 17.88 1.56
C VAL A 152 -12.96 19.24 1.49
N ILE A 153 -11.63 19.22 1.62
CA ILE A 153 -10.81 20.46 1.60
C ILE A 153 -10.41 20.88 0.19
N LYS A 154 -10.43 19.96 -0.75
CA LYS A 154 -10.24 20.20 -2.17
C LYS A 154 -10.81 19.06 -3.00
N ALA A 155 -11.38 19.35 -4.16
CA ALA A 155 -11.88 18.33 -5.07
C ALA A 155 -11.71 18.75 -6.53
N SER A 156 -11.63 17.78 -7.44
CA SER A 156 -11.74 18.00 -8.87
C SER A 156 -12.80 17.09 -9.47
N HIS A 157 -13.46 17.55 -10.53
CA HIS A 157 -14.26 16.73 -11.42
C HIS A 157 -13.49 16.55 -12.73
N GLY A 158 -13.16 15.33 -13.09
CA GLY A 158 -12.10 15.14 -14.07
C GLY A 158 -10.84 15.90 -13.63
N THR A 159 -10.23 16.65 -14.56
CA THR A 159 -9.06 17.50 -14.25
C THR A 159 -9.43 18.91 -13.80
N ARG A 160 -10.72 19.32 -13.81
CA ARG A 160 -11.18 20.64 -13.40
C ARG A 160 -11.43 20.71 -11.90
N PHE A 161 -10.74 21.60 -11.21
CA PHE A 161 -10.99 21.84 -9.79
C PHE A 161 -12.37 22.46 -9.53
N LEU A 162 -13.03 21.97 -8.48
CA LEU A 162 -14.30 22.50 -8.04
C LEU A 162 -14.08 23.74 -7.17
N SER A 163 -14.93 24.74 -7.36
CA SER A 163 -15.04 25.90 -6.46
C SER A 163 -15.61 25.47 -5.09
N GLU A 164 -15.45 26.31 -4.08
CA GLU A 164 -16.01 26.06 -2.74
C GLU A 164 -17.54 25.90 -2.77
N SER A 165 -18.25 26.68 -3.62
CA SER A 165 -19.68 26.51 -3.82
C SER A 165 -20.05 25.15 -4.40
N GLU A 166 -19.35 24.71 -5.45
CA GLU A 166 -19.57 23.40 -6.09
C GLU A 166 -19.28 22.25 -5.12
N ILE A 167 -18.27 22.39 -4.26
CA ILE A 167 -17.98 21.40 -3.20
C ILE A 167 -19.15 21.35 -2.20
N LYS A 168 -19.68 22.49 -1.77
CA LYS A 168 -20.85 22.56 -0.88
C LYS A 168 -22.11 21.99 -1.53
N ASP A 169 -22.33 22.26 -2.80
CA ASP A 169 -23.49 21.72 -3.54
C ASP A 169 -23.36 20.19 -3.69
N THR A 170 -22.13 19.67 -3.84
CA THR A 170 -21.87 18.25 -4.06
C THR A 170 -21.86 17.44 -2.75
N TYR A 171 -21.22 17.95 -1.70
CA TYR A 171 -20.95 17.23 -0.46
C TYR A 171 -21.71 17.79 0.77
N GLY A 172 -22.58 18.76 0.54
CA GLY A 172 -23.37 19.43 1.57
C GLY A 172 -22.70 20.68 2.16
N PRO A 173 -23.47 21.52 2.86
CA PRO A 173 -23.01 22.83 3.33
C PRO A 173 -21.79 22.77 4.26
N GLU A 174 -21.62 21.66 4.99
CA GLU A 174 -20.46 21.42 5.84
C GLU A 174 -19.31 20.72 5.11
N GLN A 175 -19.46 20.45 3.80
CA GLN A 175 -18.50 19.76 2.94
C GLN A 175 -18.11 18.37 3.48
N LEU A 176 -18.99 17.71 4.23
CA LEU A 176 -18.73 16.39 4.81
C LEU A 176 -19.15 15.27 3.84
N TRP A 177 -18.16 14.57 3.34
CA TRP A 177 -18.40 13.43 2.45
C TRP A 177 -18.74 12.17 3.27
N LYS A 178 -19.98 11.67 3.13
CA LYS A 178 -20.48 10.52 3.90
C LYS A 178 -19.60 9.26 3.74
N ASP A 179 -19.17 8.95 2.51
CA ASP A 179 -18.34 7.79 2.25
C ASP A 179 -16.92 8.01 2.78
N GLY A 180 -16.39 9.24 2.71
CA GLY A 180 -15.15 9.64 3.36
C GLY A 180 -15.18 9.47 4.88
N LEU A 181 -16.28 9.86 5.53
CA LEU A 181 -16.48 9.63 6.97
C LEU A 181 -16.55 8.15 7.33
N THR A 182 -17.14 7.32 6.47
CA THR A 182 -17.15 5.86 6.64
C THR A 182 -15.72 5.30 6.56
N TYR A 183 -14.92 5.77 5.59
CA TYR A 183 -13.52 5.40 5.46
C TYR A 183 -12.69 5.79 6.68
N ILE A 184 -12.84 7.01 7.17
CA ILE A 184 -12.12 7.50 8.37
C ILE A 184 -12.42 6.64 9.59
N LYS A 185 -13.67 6.17 9.72
CA LYS A 185 -14.08 5.30 10.82
C LYS A 185 -13.50 3.89 10.75
N ASP A 186 -13.44 3.32 9.56
CA ASP A 186 -12.79 2.03 9.29
C ASP A 186 -12.17 2.03 7.89
N PRO A 187 -10.87 2.32 7.78
CA PRO A 187 -10.19 2.36 6.48
C PRO A 187 -10.26 1.03 5.71
N LEU A 188 -10.46 -0.10 6.39
CA LEU A 188 -10.51 -1.41 5.74
C LEU A 188 -11.82 -1.68 5.00
N GLU A 189 -12.87 -0.90 5.25
CA GLU A 189 -14.13 -0.98 4.49
C GLU A 189 -13.94 -0.69 2.99
N ALA A 190 -12.92 0.11 2.62
CA ALA A 190 -12.56 0.35 1.22
C ALA A 190 -11.92 -0.86 0.51
N TRP A 191 -11.63 -1.95 1.22
CA TRP A 191 -11.08 -3.18 0.65
C TRP A 191 -11.99 -4.39 0.76
N ARG A 192 -12.87 -4.44 1.74
CA ARG A 192 -13.68 -5.63 2.05
C ARG A 192 -15.16 -5.39 2.24
N GLY A 193 -15.57 -4.14 2.35
CA GLY A 193 -16.94 -3.75 2.61
C GLY A 193 -17.62 -3.11 1.39
N PRO A 194 -18.87 -2.67 1.54
CA PRO A 194 -19.62 -1.97 0.50
C PRO A 194 -18.96 -0.68 0.02
N LEU A 195 -18.05 -0.11 0.81
CA LEU A 195 -17.32 1.09 0.46
C LEU A 195 -16.31 0.84 -0.69
N SER A 196 -15.85 -0.41 -0.87
CA SER A 196 -14.94 -0.78 -1.95
C SER A 196 -15.49 -0.55 -3.37
N ASP A 197 -16.83 -0.49 -3.49
CA ASP A 197 -17.52 -0.22 -4.76
C ASP A 197 -17.80 1.29 -4.98
N LYS A 198 -17.33 2.16 -4.09
CA LYS A 198 -17.60 3.60 -4.10
C LYS A 198 -16.37 4.47 -4.00
N VAL A 199 -15.38 4.02 -3.25
CA VAL A 199 -14.23 4.82 -2.84
C VAL A 199 -12.94 4.04 -2.95
N ARG A 200 -11.90 4.69 -3.45
CA ARG A 200 -10.54 4.18 -3.42
C ARG A 200 -9.57 5.28 -3.00
N PRO A 201 -8.83 5.14 -1.90
CA PRO A 201 -7.66 5.98 -1.65
C PRO A 201 -6.46 5.47 -2.47
N LEU A 202 -5.72 6.38 -3.08
CA LEU A 202 -4.51 6.09 -3.86
C LEU A 202 -3.29 6.22 -2.94
N LEU A 203 -2.95 5.11 -2.25
CA LEU A 203 -2.12 5.14 -1.03
C LEU A 203 -0.62 5.16 -1.28
N ASP A 204 -0.17 4.80 -2.46
CA ASP A 204 1.24 4.74 -2.79
C ASP A 204 1.55 5.35 -4.16
N TYR A 205 2.84 5.45 -4.48
CA TYR A 205 3.28 6.05 -5.72
C TYR A 205 2.95 5.22 -6.96
N PHE A 206 2.73 3.93 -6.80
CA PHE A 206 2.28 3.03 -7.87
C PHE A 206 0.78 3.22 -8.20
N ASP A 207 0.01 3.72 -7.24
CA ASP A 207 -1.41 4.06 -7.43
C ASP A 207 -1.60 5.48 -7.98
N ALA A 208 -0.69 6.40 -7.63
CA ALA A 208 -0.88 7.83 -7.84
C ALA A 208 -1.12 8.23 -9.31
N PRO A 209 -0.45 7.66 -10.34
CA PRO A 209 -0.72 7.99 -11.74
C PRO A 209 -2.14 7.68 -12.18
N SER A 210 -2.79 6.72 -11.53
CA SER A 210 -4.18 6.35 -11.84
C SER A 210 -5.17 7.49 -11.54
N ALA A 211 -4.81 8.46 -10.68
CA ALA A 211 -5.60 9.66 -10.47
C ALA A 211 -5.79 10.46 -11.78
N LEU A 212 -4.68 10.68 -12.50
CA LEU A 212 -4.74 11.44 -13.75
C LEU A 212 -5.43 10.63 -14.86
N VAL A 213 -5.21 9.31 -14.94
CA VAL A 213 -5.93 8.46 -15.88
C VAL A 213 -7.43 8.49 -15.61
N PHE A 214 -7.84 8.35 -14.36
CA PHE A 214 -9.24 8.46 -13.95
C PHE A 214 -9.84 9.82 -14.35
N ALA A 215 -9.16 10.91 -13.99
CA ALA A 215 -9.62 12.27 -14.25
C ALA A 215 -9.75 12.55 -15.76
N ARG A 216 -8.76 12.16 -16.56
CA ARG A 216 -8.79 12.35 -18.02
C ARG A 216 -9.85 11.47 -18.70
N THR A 217 -10.15 10.29 -18.12
CA THR A 217 -11.26 9.45 -18.59
C THR A 217 -12.61 10.12 -18.31
N VAL A 218 -12.77 10.74 -17.15
CA VAL A 218 -13.97 11.53 -16.84
C VAL A 218 -14.13 12.68 -17.83
N ASN A 219 -13.06 13.45 -18.12
CA ASN A 219 -13.11 14.50 -19.14
C ASN A 219 -13.56 13.98 -20.50
N THR A 220 -13.11 12.78 -20.89
CA THR A 220 -13.49 12.13 -22.15
C THR A 220 -14.99 11.85 -22.20
N ILE A 221 -15.56 11.35 -21.08
CA ILE A 221 -17.00 11.08 -20.98
C ILE A 221 -17.81 12.37 -21.03
N ASP A 222 -17.41 13.39 -20.30
CA ASP A 222 -18.13 14.66 -20.26
C ASP A 222 -18.17 15.35 -21.62
N GLU A 223 -17.09 15.24 -22.37
CA GLU A 223 -17.02 15.84 -23.72
C GLU A 223 -17.93 15.11 -24.71
N SER A 224 -18.25 13.83 -24.51
CA SER A 224 -19.18 13.09 -25.38
C SER A 224 -20.61 13.65 -25.30
N GLY A 225 -20.92 14.41 -24.27
CA GLY A 225 -22.25 15.01 -24.04
C GLY A 225 -23.24 14.08 -23.33
N ASP A 226 -22.92 12.80 -23.19
CA ASP A 226 -23.72 11.81 -22.48
C ASP A 226 -23.27 11.70 -21.03
N MET A 227 -23.46 12.77 -20.25
CA MET A 227 -23.08 12.78 -18.84
C MET A 227 -23.85 11.70 -18.06
N PRO A 228 -23.18 10.70 -17.50
CA PRO A 228 -23.85 9.62 -16.78
C PRO A 228 -24.34 10.10 -15.41
N VAL A 229 -25.41 9.49 -14.90
CA VAL A 229 -25.84 9.71 -13.50
C VAL A 229 -24.77 9.24 -12.52
N LYS A 230 -23.95 8.25 -12.91
CA LYS A 230 -22.82 7.73 -12.14
C LYS A 230 -21.66 7.40 -13.07
N TYR A 231 -20.48 7.82 -12.69
CA TYR A 231 -19.24 7.49 -13.40
C TYR A 231 -18.79 6.08 -13.01
N ASN A 232 -18.77 5.15 -13.93
CA ASN A 232 -18.30 3.77 -13.71
C ASN A 232 -16.89 3.55 -14.29
N VAL A 233 -16.00 4.51 -14.09
CA VAL A 233 -14.64 4.51 -14.66
C VAL A 233 -13.67 3.68 -13.84
N TRP A 234 -13.76 3.72 -12.51
CA TRP A 234 -12.77 3.08 -11.65
C TRP A 234 -12.58 1.58 -11.87
N PRO A 235 -13.62 0.77 -12.11
CA PRO A 235 -13.43 -0.66 -12.43
C PRO A 235 -12.52 -0.90 -13.63
N ASP A 236 -12.57 -0.04 -14.66
CA ASP A 236 -11.73 -0.16 -15.85
C ASP A 236 -10.28 0.24 -15.56
N VAL A 237 -10.07 1.32 -14.81
CA VAL A 237 -8.75 1.73 -14.31
C VAL A 237 -8.13 0.61 -13.46
N LEU A 238 -8.92 0.01 -12.57
CA LEU A 238 -8.47 -1.10 -11.72
C LEU A 238 -8.10 -2.34 -12.54
N ASP A 239 -8.84 -2.64 -13.61
CA ASP A 239 -8.48 -3.75 -14.50
C ASP A 239 -7.19 -3.46 -15.26
N GLY A 240 -6.95 -2.22 -15.67
CA GLY A 240 -5.67 -1.78 -16.26
C GLY A 240 -4.50 -1.93 -15.29
N LEU A 241 -4.66 -1.50 -14.04
CA LEU A 241 -3.65 -1.70 -12.99
C LEU A 241 -3.36 -3.19 -12.76
N LYS A 242 -4.39 -4.04 -12.73
CA LYS A 242 -4.22 -5.49 -12.63
C LYS A 242 -3.46 -6.06 -13.82
N HIS A 243 -3.79 -5.64 -15.02
CA HIS A 243 -3.09 -6.07 -16.24
C HIS A 243 -1.61 -5.66 -16.18
N MET A 244 -1.33 -4.40 -15.88
CA MET A 244 0.01 -3.84 -15.82
C MET A 244 0.91 -4.56 -14.79
N PHE A 245 0.39 -4.80 -13.59
CA PHE A 245 1.14 -5.42 -12.49
C PHE A 245 0.94 -6.92 -12.34
N ASN A 246 0.39 -7.64 -13.33
CA ASN A 246 0.21 -9.08 -13.23
C ASN A 246 1.57 -9.78 -13.11
N PRO A 247 1.85 -10.51 -12.00
CA PRO A 247 3.11 -11.21 -11.80
C PRO A 247 3.45 -12.23 -12.90
N GLU A 248 2.44 -12.76 -13.58
CA GLU A 248 2.63 -13.68 -14.71
C GLU A 248 3.33 -13.00 -15.89
N ASN A 249 3.27 -11.68 -16.00
CA ASN A 249 3.95 -10.88 -17.01
C ASN A 249 5.40 -10.55 -16.64
N PHE A 250 5.93 -11.07 -15.52
CA PHE A 250 7.28 -10.74 -15.07
C PHE A 250 8.34 -11.11 -16.13
N ASP A 251 8.19 -12.26 -16.77
CA ASP A 251 9.13 -12.74 -17.82
C ASP A 251 8.70 -12.36 -19.24
N SER A 252 7.63 -11.59 -19.40
CA SER A 252 7.21 -11.05 -20.69
C SER A 252 8.33 -10.18 -21.32
N GLY A 253 8.40 -10.20 -22.65
CA GLY A 253 9.31 -9.33 -23.42
C GLY A 253 8.83 -7.88 -23.54
N GLU A 254 7.71 -7.52 -22.93
CA GLU A 254 7.10 -6.19 -22.95
C GLU A 254 6.42 -5.86 -21.63
N GLY A 255 5.94 -4.64 -21.51
CA GLY A 255 5.15 -4.17 -20.35
C GLY A 255 6.02 -3.66 -19.21
N TYR A 256 5.36 -3.46 -18.06
CA TYR A 256 5.95 -2.83 -16.88
C TYR A 256 7.23 -3.55 -16.39
N PHE A 257 7.14 -4.85 -16.16
CA PHE A 257 8.28 -5.61 -15.62
C PHE A 257 9.44 -5.70 -16.60
N HIS A 258 9.14 -5.79 -17.90
CA HIS A 258 10.19 -5.73 -18.93
C HIS A 258 10.93 -4.40 -18.90
N SER A 259 10.20 -3.27 -18.90
CA SER A 259 10.78 -1.93 -18.82
C SER A 259 11.66 -1.76 -17.59
N MET A 260 11.17 -2.20 -16.43
CA MET A 260 11.91 -2.14 -15.16
C MET A 260 13.18 -2.99 -15.17
N ARG A 261 13.13 -4.20 -15.74
CA ARG A 261 14.30 -5.11 -15.79
C ARG A 261 15.32 -4.68 -16.82
N SER A 262 14.88 -4.13 -17.95
CA SER A 262 15.76 -3.73 -19.04
C SER A 262 16.68 -2.56 -18.67
N ASP A 263 16.21 -1.66 -17.82
CA ASP A 263 17.01 -0.55 -17.30
C ASP A 263 16.49 -0.14 -15.91
N VAL A 264 16.87 -0.93 -14.90
CA VAL A 264 16.48 -0.65 -13.52
C VAL A 264 17.02 0.69 -13.04
N SER A 265 18.17 1.12 -13.54
CA SER A 265 18.82 2.38 -13.18
C SER A 265 18.02 3.60 -13.62
N LYS A 266 17.19 3.47 -14.65
CA LYS A 266 16.27 4.53 -15.08
C LYS A 266 15.20 4.82 -14.04
N TYR A 267 14.74 3.82 -13.30
CA TYR A 267 13.56 3.92 -12.41
C TYR A 267 13.90 3.85 -10.92
N VAL A 268 15.08 3.37 -10.57
CA VAL A 268 15.47 3.13 -9.18
C VAL A 268 16.77 3.86 -8.87
N HIS A 269 16.81 4.55 -7.75
CA HIS A 269 18.06 5.12 -7.25
C HIS A 269 18.98 4.02 -6.71
N PRO A 270 20.31 4.12 -6.93
CA PRO A 270 21.26 3.31 -6.19
C PRO A 270 21.13 3.65 -4.71
N VAL A 271 21.39 2.66 -3.85
CA VAL A 271 21.34 2.89 -2.42
C VAL A 271 22.48 3.81 -1.96
N ASP A 272 22.20 4.59 -0.96
CA ASP A 272 23.24 5.16 -0.12
C ASP A 272 23.91 4.03 0.66
N HIS A 273 25.22 3.85 0.46
CA HIS A 273 26.02 2.85 1.17
C HIS A 273 25.88 2.95 2.69
N GLN A 274 25.57 4.14 3.22
CA GLN A 274 25.34 4.37 4.64
C GLN A 274 24.13 3.57 5.17
N VAL A 275 23.08 3.39 4.37
CA VAL A 275 21.94 2.56 4.76
C VAL A 275 22.34 1.10 4.94
N VAL A 276 23.14 0.56 4.03
CA VAL A 276 23.65 -0.82 4.13
C VAL A 276 24.53 -1.00 5.36
N VAL A 277 25.43 -0.05 5.63
CA VAL A 277 26.27 -0.03 6.84
C VAL A 277 25.43 0.03 8.11
N TRP A 278 24.40 0.87 8.11
CA TRP A 278 23.50 1.02 9.23
C TRP A 278 22.69 -0.25 9.51
N LEU A 279 22.13 -0.91 8.49
CA LEU A 279 21.45 -2.20 8.64
C LEU A 279 22.38 -3.28 9.21
N LYS A 280 23.62 -3.36 8.70
CA LYS A 280 24.64 -4.25 9.25
C LYS A 280 24.94 -3.96 10.73
N SER A 281 25.02 -2.68 11.10
CA SER A 281 25.28 -2.28 12.49
C SER A 281 24.14 -2.68 13.44
N LEU A 282 22.89 -2.62 13.01
CA LEU A 282 21.74 -3.12 13.77
C LEU A 282 21.87 -4.63 14.04
N LYS A 283 22.20 -5.44 13.02
CA LYS A 283 22.43 -6.88 13.20
C LYS A 283 23.61 -7.17 14.13
N GLN A 284 24.72 -6.47 13.98
CA GLN A 284 25.90 -6.60 14.86
C GLN A 284 25.58 -6.30 16.33
N ARG A 285 24.59 -5.44 16.59
CA ARG A 285 24.05 -5.16 17.93
C ARG A 285 22.97 -6.15 18.36
N GLY A 286 22.82 -7.28 17.67
CA GLY A 286 21.91 -8.38 18.04
C GLY A 286 20.45 -8.11 17.70
N LYS A 287 20.11 -7.08 16.93
CA LYS A 287 18.74 -6.83 16.48
C LYS A 287 18.34 -7.86 15.43
N LYS A 288 17.09 -8.37 15.50
CA LYS A 288 16.53 -9.22 14.46
C LYS A 288 15.88 -8.36 13.41
N LEU A 289 16.35 -8.47 12.17
CA LEU A 289 15.83 -7.68 11.05
C LEU A 289 14.96 -8.55 10.15
N PHE A 290 13.79 -8.05 9.75
CA PHE A 290 12.93 -8.71 8.78
C PHE A 290 12.47 -7.77 7.68
N LEU A 291 12.39 -8.29 6.46
CA LEU A 291 11.86 -7.59 5.29
C LEU A 291 10.46 -8.14 5.00
N LEU A 292 9.48 -7.25 4.84
CA LEU A 292 8.10 -7.59 4.59
C LEU A 292 7.56 -6.77 3.42
N THR A 293 7.65 -7.32 2.20
CA THR A 293 7.22 -6.62 0.98
C THR A 293 5.91 -7.15 0.41
N GLY A 294 5.12 -6.25 -0.17
CA GLY A 294 3.97 -6.61 -1.01
C GLY A 294 4.37 -7.14 -2.38
N SER A 295 5.61 -6.89 -2.82
CA SER A 295 6.16 -7.30 -4.11
C SER A 295 6.39 -8.80 -4.17
N GLY A 296 6.26 -9.40 -5.38
CA GLY A 296 6.70 -10.77 -5.62
C GLY A 296 8.22 -10.88 -5.58
N MET A 297 8.74 -12.04 -5.17
CA MET A 297 10.16 -12.22 -4.91
C MET A 297 11.05 -11.90 -6.14
N SER A 298 10.59 -12.25 -7.34
CA SER A 298 11.36 -11.97 -8.56
C SER A 298 11.60 -10.48 -8.77
N PHE A 299 10.54 -9.66 -8.66
CA PHE A 299 10.66 -8.22 -8.80
C PHE A 299 11.41 -7.59 -7.61
N ALA A 300 11.07 -7.99 -6.39
CA ALA A 300 11.76 -7.53 -5.18
C ALA A 300 13.26 -7.78 -5.25
N SER A 301 13.70 -8.94 -5.81
CA SER A 301 15.13 -9.24 -5.99
C SER A 301 15.81 -8.28 -6.97
N VAL A 302 15.18 -7.95 -8.10
CA VAL A 302 15.76 -7.03 -9.10
C VAL A 302 16.01 -5.65 -8.48
N VAL A 303 15.00 -5.08 -7.82
CA VAL A 303 15.12 -3.72 -7.26
C VAL A 303 16.01 -3.69 -6.01
N ALA A 304 15.95 -4.73 -5.16
CA ALA A 304 16.78 -4.80 -3.97
C ALA A 304 18.26 -5.07 -4.31
N GLU A 305 18.55 -5.90 -5.30
CA GLU A 305 19.92 -6.13 -5.75
C GLU A 305 20.55 -4.86 -6.31
N HIS A 306 19.80 -4.10 -7.12
CA HIS A 306 20.26 -2.81 -7.63
C HIS A 306 20.50 -1.80 -6.51
N SER A 307 19.60 -1.73 -5.53
CA SER A 307 19.67 -0.72 -4.46
C SER A 307 20.54 -1.12 -3.29
N LEU A 308 20.47 -2.35 -2.80
CA LEU A 308 21.14 -2.80 -1.57
C LEU A 308 22.37 -3.69 -1.86
N GLY A 309 22.62 -3.98 -3.14
CA GLY A 309 23.72 -4.84 -3.59
C GLY A 309 23.37 -6.33 -3.64
N PRO A 310 24.27 -7.17 -4.22
CA PRO A 310 23.98 -8.58 -4.50
C PRO A 310 23.70 -9.43 -3.25
N ASP A 311 24.29 -9.05 -2.12
CA ASP A 311 24.11 -9.75 -0.83
C ASP A 311 22.95 -9.22 0.01
N TRP A 312 22.03 -8.47 -0.56
CA TRP A 312 20.97 -7.75 0.15
C TRP A 312 20.15 -8.62 1.12
N ARG A 313 19.95 -9.90 0.80
CA ARG A 313 19.20 -10.81 1.67
C ARG A 313 19.90 -11.04 3.00
N SER A 314 21.22 -11.06 3.02
CA SER A 314 22.01 -11.24 4.23
C SER A 314 21.86 -10.10 5.25
N LEU A 315 21.33 -8.95 4.81
CA LEU A 315 20.99 -7.84 5.68
C LEU A 315 19.84 -8.16 6.63
N PHE A 316 19.01 -9.18 6.33
CA PHE A 316 17.83 -9.55 7.10
C PHE A 316 17.98 -10.96 7.68
N ASP A 317 17.27 -11.24 8.76
CA ASP A 317 17.16 -12.60 9.32
C ASP A 317 16.06 -13.40 8.60
N ILE A 318 15.06 -12.72 8.03
CA ILE A 318 14.00 -13.30 7.21
C ILE A 318 13.51 -12.31 6.16
N VAL A 319 13.16 -12.82 4.98
CA VAL A 319 12.56 -12.05 3.87
C VAL A 319 11.21 -12.67 3.50
N ILE A 320 10.16 -11.87 3.51
CA ILE A 320 8.79 -12.27 3.20
C ILE A 320 8.26 -11.42 2.05
N SER A 321 7.94 -12.08 0.94
CA SER A 321 7.33 -11.48 -0.25
C SER A 321 5.82 -11.75 -0.31
N LEU A 322 5.09 -11.06 -1.18
CA LEU A 322 3.65 -11.19 -1.32
C LEU A 322 2.91 -11.16 0.03
N ALA A 323 3.38 -10.32 0.95
CA ALA A 323 2.89 -10.28 2.34
C ALA A 323 1.42 -9.89 2.44
N ARG A 324 0.86 -9.22 1.42
CA ARG A 324 -0.53 -8.78 1.37
C ARG A 324 -0.95 -7.97 2.60
N LYS A 325 -0.15 -6.95 2.93
CA LYS A 325 -0.56 -5.98 3.95
C LYS A 325 -1.82 -5.22 3.51
N PRO A 326 -2.77 -4.91 4.39
CA PRO A 326 -2.74 -5.02 5.85
C PRO A 326 -3.07 -6.41 6.41
N TRP A 327 -3.53 -7.38 5.59
CA TRP A 327 -3.99 -8.70 6.04
C TRP A 327 -2.90 -9.49 6.79
N PHE A 328 -1.63 -9.25 6.48
CA PHE A 328 -0.51 -9.83 7.21
C PHE A 328 -0.56 -9.54 8.72
N PHE A 329 -1.03 -8.35 9.09
CA PHE A 329 -1.12 -7.90 10.50
C PHE A 329 -2.43 -8.29 11.18
N ILE A 330 -3.43 -8.75 10.42
CA ILE A 330 -4.81 -8.97 10.89
C ILE A 330 -5.17 -10.45 10.98
N ALA A 331 -4.77 -11.23 9.98
CA ALA A 331 -5.11 -12.65 9.89
C ALA A 331 -4.25 -13.49 10.84
N ASP A 332 -4.83 -14.55 11.40
CA ASP A 332 -4.08 -15.50 12.19
C ASP A 332 -3.20 -16.43 11.33
N LYS A 333 -2.33 -17.19 11.99
CA LYS A 333 -1.37 -18.08 11.30
C LYS A 333 -2.01 -19.29 10.61
N GLU A 334 -3.18 -19.73 11.05
CA GLU A 334 -3.94 -20.81 10.45
C GLU A 334 -4.63 -20.36 9.19
N GLU A 335 -5.21 -19.16 9.18
CA GLU A 335 -5.85 -18.56 8.01
C GLU A 335 -4.84 -18.22 6.91
N ARG A 336 -3.64 -17.77 7.32
CA ARG A 336 -2.58 -17.36 6.39
C ARG A 336 -1.23 -17.94 6.77
N PRO A 337 -0.97 -19.21 6.45
CA PRO A 337 0.35 -19.81 6.61
C PRO A 337 1.36 -19.21 5.64
N PHE A 338 2.64 -19.25 6.02
CA PHE A 338 3.73 -18.96 5.10
C PHE A 338 3.81 -20.06 4.04
N MET A 339 4.17 -19.66 2.83
CA MET A 339 4.48 -20.57 1.73
C MET A 339 5.99 -20.53 1.48
N THR A 340 6.66 -21.66 1.54
CA THR A 340 8.03 -21.75 1.03
C THR A 340 8.02 -21.83 -0.49
N VAL A 341 9.01 -21.19 -1.12
CA VAL A 341 9.13 -21.11 -2.58
C VAL A 341 10.50 -21.64 -2.98
N CYS A 342 10.53 -22.65 -3.86
CA CYS A 342 11.77 -23.20 -4.41
C CYS A 342 12.20 -22.53 -5.70
N GLU A 343 13.50 -22.37 -5.82
CA GLU A 343 14.14 -21.95 -7.06
C GLU A 343 14.64 -23.16 -7.89
N PRO A 344 14.69 -23.03 -9.21
CA PRO A 344 14.35 -21.87 -10.05
C PRO A 344 12.87 -21.82 -10.44
N SER A 345 12.07 -22.84 -10.10
CA SER A 345 10.71 -23.02 -10.60
C SER A 345 9.68 -22.05 -10.00
N LEU A 346 10.04 -21.33 -8.92
CA LEU A 346 9.13 -20.45 -8.13
C LEU A 346 7.84 -21.17 -7.69
N VAL A 347 7.87 -22.52 -7.64
CA VAL A 347 6.72 -23.32 -7.21
C VAL A 347 6.58 -23.23 -5.69
N LYS A 348 5.36 -22.98 -5.25
CA LYS A 348 5.00 -23.01 -3.82
C LYS A 348 4.97 -24.46 -3.33
N GLU A 349 5.87 -24.80 -2.42
CA GLU A 349 6.04 -26.19 -2.01
C GLU A 349 5.29 -26.51 -0.73
N ASN A 350 5.58 -25.78 0.36
CA ASN A 350 5.10 -26.17 1.68
C ASN A 350 4.41 -25.02 2.41
N LYS A 351 3.35 -25.37 3.14
CA LYS A 351 2.71 -24.47 4.10
C LYS A 351 3.43 -24.59 5.45
N VAL A 352 3.79 -23.46 6.04
CA VAL A 352 4.45 -23.38 7.33
C VAL A 352 3.73 -22.34 8.18
N ALA A 353 3.25 -22.73 9.36
CA ALA A 353 2.55 -21.79 10.25
C ALA A 353 3.52 -20.81 10.94
N VAL A 354 4.73 -21.30 11.27
CA VAL A 354 5.79 -20.50 11.89
C VAL A 354 7.04 -20.63 11.02
N PRO A 355 7.56 -19.52 10.43
CA PRO A 355 8.72 -19.58 9.56
C PRO A 355 10.02 -19.73 10.35
N GLN A 356 11.06 -20.20 9.68
CA GLN A 356 12.42 -20.16 10.21
C GLN A 356 13.06 -18.80 9.90
N LEU A 357 13.81 -18.25 10.84
CA LEU A 357 14.61 -17.04 10.58
C LEU A 357 15.88 -17.43 9.78
N ASN A 358 15.73 -17.49 8.48
CA ASN A 358 16.78 -17.81 7.54
C ASN A 358 16.60 -16.99 6.26
N CYS A 359 17.53 -16.08 5.96
CA CYS A 359 17.49 -15.21 4.79
C CYS A 359 17.59 -15.96 3.45
N HIS A 360 18.08 -17.20 3.44
CA HIS A 360 18.17 -18.02 2.24
C HIS A 360 16.85 -18.76 1.93
N VAL A 361 15.97 -18.92 2.91
CA VAL A 361 14.63 -19.48 2.67
C VAL A 361 13.73 -18.38 2.14
N ARG A 362 13.04 -18.66 1.03
CA ARG A 362 12.07 -17.74 0.45
C ARG A 362 10.69 -18.01 1.00
N TYR A 363 10.11 -17.00 1.62
CA TYR A 363 8.75 -17.05 2.10
C TYR A 363 7.85 -16.10 1.34
N GLU A 364 6.64 -16.56 1.05
CA GLU A 364 5.54 -15.76 0.55
C GLU A 364 4.35 -15.82 1.52
N GLN A 365 3.54 -14.75 1.51
CA GLN A 365 2.34 -14.64 2.34
C GLN A 365 2.65 -14.61 3.83
N GLY A 366 1.98 -15.44 4.63
CA GLY A 366 2.17 -15.50 6.08
C GLY A 366 1.33 -14.50 6.86
N SER A 367 1.52 -14.52 8.16
CA SER A 367 0.81 -13.68 9.13
C SER A 367 1.76 -13.14 10.19
N TRP A 368 1.33 -12.05 10.83
CA TRP A 368 2.06 -11.47 11.95
C TRP A 368 2.23 -12.45 13.11
N ASP A 369 1.19 -13.22 13.40
CA ASP A 369 1.22 -14.21 14.49
C ASP A 369 2.32 -15.27 14.30
N GLY A 370 2.46 -15.81 13.10
CA GLY A 370 3.53 -16.75 12.78
C GLY A 370 4.92 -16.12 12.89
N LEU A 371 5.08 -14.89 12.34
CA LEU A 371 6.35 -14.19 12.38
C LEU A 371 6.78 -13.83 13.81
N ARG A 372 5.88 -13.32 14.66
CA ARG A 372 6.23 -12.94 16.03
C ARG A 372 6.64 -14.15 16.90
N ILE A 373 6.07 -15.33 16.63
CA ILE A 373 6.52 -16.58 17.29
C ILE A 373 7.97 -16.87 16.89
N ALA A 374 8.28 -16.88 15.59
CA ALA A 374 9.64 -17.11 15.10
C ALA A 374 10.66 -16.11 15.66
N LEU A 375 10.28 -14.84 15.75
CA LEU A 375 11.11 -13.79 16.33
C LEU A 375 11.32 -14.01 17.85
N GLY A 376 10.28 -14.47 18.55
CA GLY A 376 10.32 -14.80 19.96
C GLY A 376 11.27 -15.97 20.26
N ASP A 377 11.14 -17.05 19.49
CA ASP A 377 12.01 -18.22 19.60
C ASP A 377 13.48 -17.87 19.34
N ALA A 378 13.74 -16.98 18.38
CA ALA A 378 15.09 -16.61 17.99
C ALA A 378 15.81 -15.67 18.97
N ASN A 379 15.08 -14.87 19.74
CA ASN A 379 15.68 -13.91 20.68
C ASN A 379 15.38 -14.23 22.16
N GLY A 380 14.64 -15.31 22.43
CA GLY A 380 14.27 -15.72 23.78
C GLY A 380 13.30 -14.77 24.50
N LYS A 381 12.59 -13.93 23.74
CA LYS A 381 11.63 -12.95 24.29
C LYS A 381 10.22 -13.26 23.83
N GLU A 382 9.30 -13.20 24.77
CA GLU A 382 7.87 -13.40 24.47
C GLU A 382 7.44 -12.47 23.30
N ASN A 383 6.82 -13.05 22.27
CA ASN A 383 6.31 -12.34 21.09
C ASN A 383 7.36 -11.49 20.33
N GLY A 384 8.64 -11.88 20.37
CA GLY A 384 9.72 -11.16 19.71
C GLY A 384 10.25 -9.96 20.47
N GLY A 385 9.73 -9.66 21.66
CA GLY A 385 10.09 -8.47 22.43
C GLY A 385 9.49 -7.18 21.87
N LYS A 386 10.24 -6.09 21.94
CA LYS A 386 9.81 -4.78 21.42
C LYS A 386 10.09 -4.68 19.92
N VAL A 387 9.06 -4.51 19.13
CA VAL A 387 9.14 -4.50 17.66
C VAL A 387 8.89 -3.10 17.09
N LEU A 388 9.73 -2.67 16.17
CA LEU A 388 9.58 -1.49 15.33
C LEU A 388 9.32 -1.92 13.89
N TYR A 389 8.38 -1.27 13.20
CA TYR A 389 8.15 -1.47 11.78
C TYR A 389 8.30 -0.17 11.00
N VAL A 390 9.01 -0.19 9.88
CA VAL A 390 9.35 0.97 9.05
C VAL A 390 8.75 0.78 7.67
N GLY A 391 7.96 1.75 7.19
CA GLY A 391 7.37 1.69 5.85
C GLY A 391 6.76 3.01 5.39
N ASP A 392 6.37 3.07 4.11
CA ASP A 392 5.85 4.28 3.46
C ASP A 392 4.33 4.31 3.34
N ASN A 393 3.67 3.14 3.23
CA ASN A 393 2.23 3.09 3.02
C ASN A 393 1.48 3.32 4.33
N ILE A 394 0.76 4.44 4.42
CA ILE A 394 0.15 4.93 5.66
C ILE A 394 -0.83 3.93 6.28
N ILE A 395 -1.60 3.20 5.47
CA ILE A 395 -2.55 2.21 6.00
C ILE A 395 -1.88 0.86 6.24
N GLN A 396 -1.03 0.41 5.31
CA GLN A 396 -0.46 -0.92 5.38
C GLN A 396 0.71 -1.03 6.36
N ASP A 397 1.52 0.04 6.48
CA ASP A 397 2.78 0.02 7.22
C ASP A 397 2.76 0.87 8.50
N VAL A 398 1.81 1.80 8.61
CA VAL A 398 1.72 2.69 9.78
C VAL A 398 0.47 2.37 10.59
N TYR A 399 -0.73 2.52 10.03
CA TYR A 399 -1.99 2.29 10.73
C TYR A 399 -2.14 0.83 11.17
N SER A 400 -2.04 -0.12 10.23
CA SER A 400 -2.38 -1.52 10.50
C SER A 400 -1.44 -2.21 11.49
N PRO A 401 -0.11 -2.04 11.45
CA PRO A 401 0.76 -2.61 12.47
C PRO A 401 0.46 -2.10 13.88
N VAL A 402 0.10 -0.83 14.03
CA VAL A 402 -0.23 -0.25 15.33
C VAL A 402 -1.60 -0.68 15.81
N GLU A 403 -2.61 -0.63 14.94
CA GLU A 403 -4.00 -0.92 15.30
C GLU A 403 -4.23 -2.40 15.63
N TYR A 404 -3.59 -3.32 14.90
CA TYR A 404 -3.85 -4.76 15.02
C TYR A 404 -2.75 -5.55 15.73
N THR A 405 -1.60 -4.90 16.00
CA THR A 405 -0.47 -5.51 16.70
C THR A 405 0.04 -4.59 17.81
N LYS A 406 1.14 -4.93 18.44
CA LYS A 406 1.82 -4.06 19.41
C LYS A 406 3.05 -3.36 18.81
N CYS A 407 3.19 -3.37 17.49
CA CYS A 407 4.31 -2.72 16.81
C CYS A 407 4.23 -1.21 16.99
N GLN A 408 5.39 -0.59 17.18
CA GLN A 408 5.57 0.84 16.95
C GLN A 408 6.04 1.05 15.51
N THR A 409 5.80 2.23 14.94
CA THR A 409 6.09 2.47 13.53
C THR A 409 6.92 3.74 13.30
N VAL A 410 7.73 3.67 12.25
CA VAL A 410 8.37 4.82 11.61
C VAL A 410 7.80 4.94 10.20
N ALA A 411 7.24 6.09 9.88
CA ALA A 411 6.70 6.39 8.56
C ALA A 411 7.78 7.01 7.67
N ILE A 412 7.93 6.50 6.45
CA ILE A 412 8.68 7.18 5.40
C ILE A 412 7.69 8.01 4.58
N CYS A 413 7.93 9.31 4.49
CA CYS A 413 7.06 10.25 3.80
C CYS A 413 7.91 11.21 2.97
N GLU A 414 8.10 10.90 1.70
CA GLU A 414 8.99 11.66 0.82
C GLU A 414 8.51 13.10 0.61
N GLU A 415 7.21 13.35 0.76
CA GLU A 415 6.62 14.68 0.69
C GLU A 415 7.20 15.66 1.73
N MET A 416 7.74 15.14 2.84
CA MET A 416 8.50 15.98 3.78
C MET A 416 9.77 16.56 3.14
N GLY A 417 10.47 15.76 2.33
CA GLY A 417 11.71 16.17 1.67
C GLY A 417 11.50 17.27 0.63
N ALA A 418 10.32 17.33 0.01
CA ALA A 418 9.99 18.35 -0.98
C ALA A 418 9.94 19.78 -0.41
N HIS A 419 9.67 19.91 0.88
CA HIS A 419 9.53 21.19 1.56
C HIS A 419 10.71 21.54 2.47
N MET A 420 11.73 20.66 2.58
CA MET A 420 12.81 20.81 3.54
C MET A 420 14.17 20.72 2.84
N THR A 421 14.91 21.81 2.87
CA THR A 421 16.34 21.78 2.59
C THR A 421 17.08 21.40 3.88
N PHE A 422 17.60 20.19 3.96
CA PHE A 422 18.48 19.76 5.06
C PHE A 422 19.82 19.28 4.52
N GLU A 423 20.82 19.32 5.37
CA GLU A 423 22.17 18.90 5.05
C GLU A 423 22.17 17.42 4.62
N GLY A 424 22.54 17.13 3.36
CA GLY A 424 22.46 15.79 2.76
C GLY A 424 21.18 15.49 1.96
N SER A 425 20.26 16.46 1.81
CA SER A 425 19.13 16.29 0.88
C SER A 425 19.61 16.32 -0.56
N ASP A 426 19.29 15.28 -1.34
CA ASP A 426 19.48 15.30 -2.78
C ASP A 426 18.72 16.51 -3.36
N LYS A 427 19.40 17.30 -4.20
CA LYS A 427 18.82 18.50 -4.83
C LYS A 427 17.73 18.21 -5.85
N LEU A 428 17.47 16.94 -6.16
CA LEU A 428 16.45 16.49 -7.09
C LEU A 428 15.22 16.04 -6.29
N VAL A 429 14.39 16.98 -5.94
CA VAL A 429 13.02 16.71 -5.48
C VAL A 429 12.17 16.53 -6.73
N ASP A 430 11.51 15.39 -6.86
CA ASP A 430 10.54 15.17 -7.92
C ASP A 430 9.43 16.22 -7.82
N GLU A 431 9.21 16.99 -8.92
CA GLU A 431 8.25 18.12 -8.95
C GLU A 431 6.84 17.70 -8.50
N PHE A 432 6.46 16.47 -8.76
CA PHE A 432 5.15 15.97 -8.39
C PHE A 432 4.95 15.88 -6.86
N LEU A 433 6.01 15.71 -6.04
CA LEU A 433 5.90 15.70 -4.58
C LEU A 433 5.40 17.03 -4.00
N LEU A 434 5.58 18.12 -4.72
CA LEU A 434 5.07 19.44 -4.35
C LEU A 434 3.59 19.63 -4.73
N SER A 435 3.11 18.89 -5.73
CA SER A 435 1.75 18.97 -6.28
C SER A 435 1.23 20.42 -6.34
N SER A 436 1.63 21.16 -7.34
CA SER A 436 1.22 22.58 -7.52
C SER A 436 -0.29 22.76 -7.48
N ASP A 437 -1.03 21.77 -7.93
CA ASP A 437 -2.47 21.83 -8.06
C ASP A 437 -3.21 21.48 -6.76
N TRP A 438 -2.77 20.46 -6.03
CA TRP A 438 -3.40 20.04 -4.78
C TRP A 438 -2.82 20.72 -3.53
N GLY A 439 -1.65 21.35 -3.67
CA GLY A 439 -0.94 21.97 -2.57
C GLY A 439 -0.30 20.95 -1.60
N SER A 440 0.08 21.40 -0.40
CA SER A 440 0.80 20.57 0.57
C SER A 440 0.05 19.27 0.88
N PHE A 441 0.77 18.14 0.92
CA PHE A 441 0.25 16.86 1.36
C PHE A 441 -0.33 16.91 2.79
N PHE A 442 0.27 17.73 3.65
CA PHE A 442 -0.02 17.75 5.09
C PHE A 442 -1.20 18.64 5.47
N ALA A 443 -1.45 19.69 4.72
CA ALA A 443 -2.53 20.63 5.01
C ALA A 443 -3.01 21.36 3.74
N SER A 444 -4.19 21.98 3.81
CA SER A 444 -4.70 22.89 2.79
C SER A 444 -5.53 23.98 3.46
N HIS A 445 -5.28 25.24 3.14
CA HIS A 445 -6.01 26.39 3.73
C HIS A 445 -6.06 26.38 5.26
N GLY A 446 -4.98 25.95 5.93
CA GLY A 446 -4.92 25.85 7.40
C GLY A 446 -5.65 24.64 7.99
N ILE A 447 -6.25 23.78 7.19
CA ILE A 447 -6.89 22.53 7.62
C ILE A 447 -5.90 21.38 7.45
N ILE A 448 -5.65 20.65 8.53
CA ILE A 448 -4.77 19.46 8.53
C ILE A 448 -5.43 18.36 7.68
N SER A 449 -4.66 17.76 6.76
CA SER A 449 -5.16 16.63 5.96
C SER A 449 -5.41 15.38 6.83
N TYR A 450 -6.33 14.55 6.40
CA TYR A 450 -6.61 13.26 7.05
C TYR A 450 -5.33 12.42 7.22
N TRP A 451 -4.45 12.41 6.22
CA TRP A 451 -3.23 11.61 6.24
C TRP A 451 -2.20 12.14 7.22
N SER A 452 -2.10 13.46 7.37
CA SER A 452 -1.25 14.08 8.40
C SER A 452 -1.73 13.72 9.83
N ASP A 453 -3.05 13.67 10.04
CA ASP A 453 -3.65 13.24 11.32
C ASP A 453 -3.35 11.76 11.59
N VAL A 454 -3.48 10.88 10.58
CA VAL A 454 -3.13 9.45 10.70
C VAL A 454 -1.64 9.27 11.03
N LEU A 455 -0.74 9.94 10.30
CA LEU A 455 0.69 9.90 10.59
C LEU A 455 0.99 10.35 12.02
N SER A 456 0.40 11.44 12.47
CA SER A 456 0.61 11.96 13.83
C SER A 456 0.09 11.04 14.93
N LYS A 457 -0.97 10.27 14.66
CA LYS A 457 -1.57 9.33 15.62
C LYS A 457 -0.84 8.01 15.71
N TYR A 458 -0.42 7.48 14.57
CA TYR A 458 0.01 6.09 14.46
C TYR A 458 1.52 5.94 14.28
N SER A 459 2.26 6.94 13.78
CA SER A 459 3.72 6.85 13.71
C SER A 459 4.39 7.45 14.95
N LYS A 460 5.45 6.81 15.44
CA LYS A 460 6.33 7.40 16.47
C LYS A 460 7.26 8.42 15.86
N LEU A 461 7.70 8.17 14.64
CA LEU A 461 8.60 9.02 13.88
C LEU A 461 8.15 9.05 12.43
N CYS A 462 8.14 10.23 11.82
CA CYS A 462 7.94 10.42 10.39
C CYS A 462 9.17 11.09 9.79
N VAL A 463 9.77 10.50 8.78
CA VAL A 463 11.01 10.95 8.14
C VAL A 463 10.87 10.98 6.63
N PRO A 464 11.61 11.86 5.91
CA PRO A 464 11.52 11.96 4.46
C PRO A 464 12.12 10.74 3.73
N SER A 465 13.04 10.02 4.34
CA SER A 465 13.66 8.82 3.80
C SER A 465 14.35 8.02 4.90
N ILE A 466 14.67 6.76 4.61
CA ILE A 466 15.46 5.92 5.51
C ILE A 466 16.87 6.49 5.76
N ASN A 467 17.40 7.27 4.82
CA ASN A 467 18.70 7.92 4.94
C ASN A 467 18.74 8.86 6.14
N ALA A 468 17.62 9.53 6.46
CA ALA A 468 17.54 10.39 7.64
C ALA A 468 17.76 9.61 8.96
N CYS A 469 17.37 8.34 8.99
CA CYS A 469 17.64 7.44 10.11
C CYS A 469 19.07 6.90 10.07
N ALA A 470 19.52 6.44 8.90
CA ALA A 470 20.83 5.84 8.70
C ALA A 470 22.01 6.82 8.90
N ALA A 471 21.78 8.12 8.69
CA ALA A 471 22.74 9.18 8.95
C ALA A 471 23.04 9.38 10.45
N LYS A 472 22.33 8.70 11.35
CA LYS A 472 22.48 8.83 12.80
C LYS A 472 22.91 7.50 13.43
N PRO A 473 23.65 7.53 14.56
CA PRO A 473 23.92 6.34 15.35
C PRO A 473 22.62 5.65 15.77
N ILE A 474 22.64 4.34 15.95
CA ILE A 474 21.43 3.54 16.27
C ILE A 474 20.83 3.86 17.65
N ASP A 475 21.60 4.49 18.54
CA ASP A 475 21.20 4.98 19.86
C ASP A 475 20.83 6.48 19.86
N TYR A 476 20.80 7.12 18.68
CA TYR A 476 20.40 8.51 18.56
C TYR A 476 18.95 8.71 19.01
N PRO A 477 18.69 9.69 19.91
CA PRO A 477 17.35 9.92 20.44
C PRO A 477 16.53 10.82 19.50
N PHE A 478 15.88 10.23 18.51
CA PHE A 478 14.96 10.97 17.65
C PHE A 478 13.79 11.51 18.47
N LYS A 479 13.51 12.80 18.36
CA LYS A 479 12.30 13.37 18.94
C LYS A 479 11.07 12.77 18.23
N ILE A 480 10.09 12.31 19.02
CA ILE A 480 8.84 11.76 18.47
C ILE A 480 8.11 12.81 17.64
N GLY A 481 7.56 12.38 16.50
CA GLY A 481 6.88 13.21 15.52
C GLY A 481 7.63 13.31 14.20
N TYR A 482 7.65 14.47 13.58
CA TYR A 482 8.30 14.69 12.29
C TYR A 482 9.78 15.05 12.47
N TYR A 483 10.67 14.40 11.73
CA TYR A 483 12.11 14.68 11.77
C TYR A 483 12.64 14.85 10.33
N PRO A 484 13.46 15.89 10.07
CA PRO A 484 14.10 16.84 11.00
C PRO A 484 13.28 18.09 11.35
N GLY A 485 11.98 18.09 11.26
CA GLY A 485 11.16 19.25 11.64
C GLY A 485 9.67 19.00 11.42
N CYS A 486 8.82 19.99 11.68
CA CYS A 486 7.39 19.87 11.42
C CYS A 486 7.11 19.82 9.91
N PRO A 487 6.06 19.09 9.46
CA PRO A 487 5.63 19.19 8.08
C PRO A 487 5.16 20.62 7.79
N PRO A 488 5.29 21.08 6.54
CA PRO A 488 4.76 22.38 6.14
C PRO A 488 3.23 22.37 6.25
N CYS A 489 2.72 23.34 6.98
CA CYS A 489 1.27 23.58 7.16
C CYS A 489 0.72 24.44 6.02
#